data_5c3774b3de823eb16ef1c8dc018757bd
#
_entry.id   5c3774b3de823eb16ef1c8dc018757bd
#
_cell.length_a   1.000
_cell.length_b   1.000
_cell.length_c   1.000
_cell.angle_alpha   90.00
_cell.angle_beta   90.00
_cell.angle_gamma   90.00
#
_symmetry.space_group_name_H-M   'P 1'
#
loop_
_entity.id
_entity.type
_entity.pdbx_description
1 polymer ?
#
loop_
_entity_poly.entity_id
_entity_poly.type
_entity_poly.pdbx_seq_one_letter_code
_entity_poly.pdbx_strand_id
1 'polypeptide(L)'
;MKHLLHHDKRPKGSSVGEPPKEGERKYLIGGNWKCNGTLASAKALIETLNKGGPIPAKAEVVVAVPFIHIPLALSNLREDIEVAAQNCGVNEKEGAYTGEICAKQLVDMGVTWVVIGHSERREGFGMAGEDNDLVVKKVKVAVDAGLKVMFCIGEKKEEREAGTTMDVCAAQLAPAAKLLTNEDWSKVSIAYEPVWAIGTGLTATPEMAQETHAGIRQWIATNVSEDVAKSVRIQYGGSMKGSNAKELLQQPDIDGGLIGGASLTGDFVTCWNSIS
;
A
#
# COMPACT_ATOMS: atom_id res chain seq x y z
N MET A 1 -12.88 27.82 7.28
CA MET A 1 -13.72 26.73 7.82
C MET A 1 -12.84 25.50 8.13
N LYS A 2 -11.99 25.59 9.19
CA LYS A 2 -10.99 24.56 9.58
C LYS A 2 -11.48 23.68 10.75
N HIS A 3 -12.76 23.31 10.86
CA HIS A 3 -13.30 22.88 12.15
C HIS A 3 -14.16 21.61 12.16
N LEU A 4 -13.93 20.63 11.26
CA LEU A 4 -14.76 19.41 11.31
C LEU A 4 -14.03 18.10 11.63
N LEU A 5 -12.70 18.06 11.60
CA LEU A 5 -11.95 16.91 12.07
C LEU A 5 -11.01 17.39 13.20
N HIS A 6 -11.31 17.00 14.44
CA HIS A 6 -10.46 17.30 15.60
C HIS A 6 -9.14 16.50 15.53
N HIS A 7 -8.22 16.93 14.66
CA HIS A 7 -6.88 16.32 14.56
C HIS A 7 -6.08 16.44 15.87
N ASP A 8 -6.39 17.43 16.71
CA ASP A 8 -5.69 17.72 17.95
C ASP A 8 -5.94 16.73 19.11
N LYS A 9 -6.78 15.71 18.89
CA LYS A 9 -7.17 14.73 19.92
C LYS A 9 -6.80 13.28 19.60
N ARG A 10 -6.07 13.05 18.52
CA ARG A 10 -5.61 11.67 18.22
C ARG A 10 -4.68 11.17 19.31
N PRO A 11 -4.78 9.88 19.68
CA PRO A 11 -3.82 9.30 20.64
C PRO A 11 -2.39 9.48 20.16
N LYS A 12 -1.50 9.86 21.06
CA LYS A 12 -0.08 9.97 20.76
C LYS A 12 0.50 8.61 20.42
N GLY A 13 1.34 8.59 19.39
CA GLY A 13 2.14 7.44 19.07
C GLY A 13 3.45 7.42 19.83
N SER A 14 4.18 6.33 19.70
CA SER A 14 5.55 6.21 20.21
C SER A 14 6.38 5.36 19.25
N SER A 15 7.67 5.66 19.19
CA SER A 15 8.61 4.94 18.36
C SER A 15 9.68 4.27 19.21
N VAL A 16 10.24 3.17 18.74
CA VAL A 16 11.30 2.40 19.39
C VAL A 16 12.41 2.02 18.41
N GLY A 17 13.63 1.95 18.91
CA GLY A 17 14.82 1.63 18.12
C GLY A 17 15.38 2.81 17.35
N GLU A 18 16.38 2.54 16.53
CA GLU A 18 17.03 3.54 15.70
C GLU A 18 16.32 3.72 14.36
N PRO A 19 16.30 4.94 13.80
CA PRO A 19 15.79 5.16 12.44
C PRO A 19 16.68 4.46 11.41
N PRO A 20 16.20 4.29 10.16
CA PRO A 20 17.03 3.76 9.09
C PRO A 20 18.30 4.62 8.94
N LYS A 21 19.42 3.96 8.64
CA LYS A 21 20.67 4.65 8.28
C LYS A 21 20.52 5.31 6.91
N GLU A 22 21.41 6.24 6.62
CA GLU A 22 21.49 6.85 5.30
C GLU A 22 21.61 5.77 4.20
N GLY A 23 20.73 5.82 3.22
CA GLY A 23 20.65 4.84 2.12
C GLY A 23 19.82 3.58 2.42
N GLU A 24 19.41 3.35 3.67
CA GLU A 24 18.48 2.27 4.00
C GLU A 24 17.03 2.69 3.73
N ARG A 25 16.25 1.77 3.11
CA ARG A 25 14.83 1.98 2.91
C ARG A 25 14.05 1.72 4.21
N LYS A 26 13.12 2.62 4.51
CA LYS A 26 12.19 2.44 5.62
C LYS A 26 11.13 1.39 5.24
N TYR A 27 10.85 0.45 6.12
CA TYR A 27 9.78 -0.52 5.88
C TYR A 27 8.42 0.15 5.82
N LEU A 28 7.58 -0.26 4.87
CA LEU A 28 6.21 0.21 4.72
C LEU A 28 5.23 -0.92 5.04
N ILE A 29 4.58 -0.83 6.18
CA ILE A 29 3.59 -1.79 6.66
C ILE A 29 2.21 -1.22 6.41
N GLY A 30 1.61 -1.65 5.31
CA GLY A 30 0.27 -1.26 4.89
C GLY A 30 -0.77 -2.32 5.26
N GLY A 31 -1.88 -1.88 5.82
CA GLY A 31 -3.04 -2.72 6.11
C GLY A 31 -4.19 -2.39 5.17
N ASN A 32 -4.55 -3.31 4.29
CA ASN A 32 -5.71 -3.15 3.42
C ASN A 32 -6.94 -3.82 4.07
N TRP A 33 -7.85 -3.00 4.59
CA TRP A 33 -9.09 -3.49 5.20
C TRP A 33 -10.08 -4.02 4.17
N LYS A 34 -9.85 -3.75 2.89
CA LYS A 34 -10.76 -4.09 1.80
C LYS A 34 -12.17 -3.55 2.07
N CYS A 35 -13.20 -4.24 1.59
CA CYS A 35 -14.61 -3.86 1.83
C CYS A 35 -15.12 -4.51 3.13
N ASN A 36 -14.50 -4.17 4.26
CA ASN A 36 -14.86 -4.74 5.56
C ASN A 36 -15.09 -3.63 6.60
N GLY A 37 -15.92 -3.96 7.56
CA GLY A 37 -16.14 -3.19 8.78
C GLY A 37 -17.49 -2.48 8.84
N THR A 38 -18.24 -2.82 9.87
CA THR A 38 -19.33 -1.97 10.39
C THR A 38 -18.68 -0.81 11.17
N LEU A 39 -19.46 0.21 11.50
CA LEU A 39 -18.99 1.29 12.36
C LEU A 39 -18.45 0.78 13.71
N ALA A 40 -19.12 -0.21 14.30
CA ALA A 40 -18.71 -0.80 15.57
C ALA A 40 -17.40 -1.58 15.46
N SER A 41 -17.26 -2.44 14.44
CA SER A 41 -16.05 -3.23 14.26
C SER A 41 -14.86 -2.36 13.82
N ALA A 42 -15.06 -1.32 13.03
CA ALA A 42 -14.03 -0.36 12.68
C ALA A 42 -13.51 0.40 13.90
N LYS A 43 -14.39 0.85 14.79
CA LYS A 43 -14.00 1.46 16.08
C LYS A 43 -13.18 0.49 16.94
N ALA A 44 -13.65 -0.75 17.10
CA ALA A 44 -12.95 -1.76 17.89
C ALA A 44 -11.55 -2.07 17.32
N LEU A 45 -11.41 -2.13 16.00
CA LEU A 45 -10.12 -2.33 15.36
C LEU A 45 -9.18 -1.13 15.56
N ILE A 46 -9.68 0.08 15.44
CA ILE A 46 -8.90 1.30 15.74
C ILE A 46 -8.40 1.27 17.19
N GLU A 47 -9.24 0.90 18.15
CA GLU A 47 -8.82 0.77 19.56
C GLU A 47 -7.73 -0.29 19.74
N THR A 48 -7.83 -1.42 19.04
CA THR A 48 -6.81 -2.48 19.03
C THR A 48 -5.48 -1.95 18.50
N LEU A 49 -5.47 -1.22 17.40
CA LEU A 49 -4.28 -0.62 16.81
C LEU A 49 -3.68 0.46 17.71
N ASN A 50 -4.51 1.27 18.35
CA ASN A 50 -4.07 2.31 19.29
C ASN A 50 -3.32 1.73 20.51
N LYS A 51 -3.66 0.51 20.90
CA LYS A 51 -3.01 -0.23 22.01
C LYS A 51 -1.77 -1.02 21.56
N GLY A 52 -1.41 -0.99 20.29
CA GLY A 52 -0.41 -1.87 19.68
C GLY A 52 1.05 -1.65 20.10
N GLY A 53 1.33 -0.79 21.07
CA GLY A 53 2.68 -0.48 21.52
C GLY A 53 3.45 0.43 20.56
N PRO A 54 4.77 0.60 20.78
CA PRO A 54 5.62 1.44 19.94
C PRO A 54 5.76 0.88 18.52
N ILE A 55 5.86 1.76 17.53
CA ILE A 55 6.20 1.39 16.16
C ILE A 55 7.72 1.46 16.01
N PRO A 56 8.39 0.44 15.43
CA PRO A 56 9.82 0.52 15.14
C PRO A 56 10.16 1.76 14.30
N ALA A 57 11.20 2.49 14.67
CA ALA A 57 11.61 3.71 13.97
C ALA A 57 11.95 3.49 12.49
N LYS A 58 12.31 2.24 12.13
CA LYS A 58 12.53 1.79 10.75
C LYS A 58 11.23 1.50 9.98
N ALA A 59 10.06 1.62 10.61
CA ALA A 59 8.77 1.34 9.99
C ALA A 59 7.91 2.58 9.81
N GLU A 60 7.15 2.60 8.71
CA GLU A 60 6.02 3.47 8.45
C GLU A 60 4.78 2.59 8.39
N VAL A 61 3.78 2.89 9.20
CA VAL A 61 2.55 2.09 9.28
C VAL A 61 1.39 2.88 8.70
N VAL A 62 0.64 2.25 7.80
CA VAL A 62 -0.46 2.87 7.07
C VAL A 62 -1.65 1.91 7.06
N VAL A 63 -2.86 2.40 7.26
CA VAL A 63 -4.08 1.60 7.09
C VAL A 63 -4.94 2.17 5.97
N ALA A 64 -5.25 1.33 4.99
CA ALA A 64 -6.16 1.65 3.90
C ALA A 64 -7.57 1.17 4.27
N VAL A 65 -8.43 2.12 4.60
CA VAL A 65 -9.80 1.86 5.09
C VAL A 65 -10.84 2.14 4.00
N PRO A 66 -12.03 1.53 4.05
CA PRO A 66 -13.15 1.94 3.20
C PRO A 66 -13.40 3.46 3.30
N PHE A 67 -13.81 4.09 2.20
CA PHE A 67 -14.07 5.54 2.16
C PHE A 67 -14.94 6.03 3.31
N ILE A 68 -15.99 5.27 3.66
CA ILE A 68 -16.92 5.61 4.73
C ILE A 68 -16.29 5.62 6.13
N HIS A 69 -15.14 4.99 6.30
CA HIS A 69 -14.41 4.93 7.57
C HIS A 69 -13.22 5.90 7.63
N ILE A 70 -12.92 6.63 6.56
CA ILE A 70 -11.81 7.60 6.54
C ILE A 70 -11.96 8.67 7.62
N PRO A 71 -13.13 9.36 7.77
CA PRO A 71 -13.28 10.36 8.83
C PRO A 71 -13.11 9.76 10.23
N LEU A 72 -13.62 8.54 10.44
CA LEU A 72 -13.47 7.85 11.71
C LEU A 72 -11.99 7.55 12.02
N ALA A 73 -11.24 7.01 11.04
CA ALA A 73 -9.82 6.70 11.20
C ALA A 73 -8.99 7.97 11.46
N LEU A 74 -9.20 9.01 10.67
CA LEU A 74 -8.51 10.30 10.81
C LEU A 74 -8.73 10.97 12.17
N SER A 75 -9.87 10.72 12.81
CA SER A 75 -10.20 11.35 14.09
C SER A 75 -9.77 10.53 15.31
N ASN A 76 -9.63 9.20 15.18
CA ASN A 76 -9.50 8.32 16.34
C ASN A 76 -8.24 7.44 16.33
N LEU A 77 -7.61 7.23 15.18
CA LEU A 77 -6.41 6.42 15.09
C LEU A 77 -5.21 7.19 15.65
N ARG A 78 -4.30 6.49 16.33
CA ARG A 78 -3.07 7.10 16.83
C ARG A 78 -2.29 7.81 15.70
N GLU A 79 -1.63 8.93 16.06
CA GLU A 79 -1.08 9.87 15.06
C GLU A 79 0.08 9.32 14.22
N ASP A 80 0.79 8.30 14.71
CA ASP A 80 1.89 7.63 14.03
C ASP A 80 1.47 6.48 13.11
N ILE A 81 0.16 6.27 12.92
CA ILE A 81 -0.41 5.41 11.88
C ILE A 81 -1.10 6.31 10.85
N GLU A 82 -0.61 6.29 9.62
CA GLU A 82 -1.19 7.07 8.53
C GLU A 82 -2.45 6.40 7.97
N VAL A 83 -3.33 7.20 7.40
CA VAL A 83 -4.58 6.74 6.78
C VAL A 83 -4.46 6.80 5.26
N ALA A 84 -4.81 5.70 4.60
CA ALA A 84 -4.90 5.60 3.16
C ALA A 84 -6.36 5.40 2.70
N ALA A 85 -6.64 5.86 1.48
CA ALA A 85 -7.79 5.42 0.72
C ALA A 85 -7.46 4.15 -0.08
N GLN A 86 -8.48 3.39 -0.47
CA GLN A 86 -8.34 2.13 -1.21
C GLN A 86 -8.43 2.32 -2.75
N ASN A 87 -8.71 3.52 -3.19
CA ASN A 87 -8.84 3.91 -4.58
C ASN A 87 -9.02 5.44 -4.69
N CYS A 88 -8.89 5.99 -5.89
CA CYS A 88 -9.42 7.29 -6.28
C CYS A 88 -9.87 7.28 -7.74
N GLY A 89 -10.65 8.29 -8.14
CA GLY A 89 -11.04 8.49 -9.52
C GLY A 89 -9.89 9.05 -10.39
N VAL A 90 -10.11 9.11 -11.69
CA VAL A 90 -9.19 9.73 -12.67
C VAL A 90 -9.46 11.23 -12.85
N ASN A 91 -10.49 11.76 -12.22
CA ASN A 91 -10.86 13.17 -12.32
C ASN A 91 -9.88 14.03 -11.52
N GLU A 92 -9.20 14.92 -12.20
CA GLU A 92 -8.23 15.86 -11.60
C GLU A 92 -8.89 16.92 -10.72
N LYS A 93 -10.18 17.16 -10.94
CA LYS A 93 -10.98 18.18 -10.26
C LYS A 93 -12.32 17.60 -9.82
N GLU A 94 -12.91 18.24 -8.84
CA GLU A 94 -14.30 18.05 -8.49
C GLU A 94 -15.21 18.41 -9.67
N GLY A 95 -16.41 17.85 -9.71
CA GLY A 95 -17.37 18.14 -10.77
C GLY A 95 -18.44 17.07 -10.95
N ALA A 96 -18.90 16.91 -12.18
CA ALA A 96 -19.99 16.02 -12.57
C ALA A 96 -19.52 14.54 -12.67
N TYR A 97 -19.05 14.00 -11.55
CA TYR A 97 -18.53 12.63 -11.43
C TYR A 97 -19.23 11.89 -10.28
N THR A 98 -20.55 11.82 -10.35
CA THR A 98 -21.38 11.27 -9.26
C THR A 98 -20.86 9.90 -8.81
N GLY A 99 -20.52 9.80 -7.52
CA GLY A 99 -20.01 8.57 -6.90
C GLY A 99 -18.49 8.40 -6.92
N GLU A 100 -17.76 9.19 -7.70
CA GLU A 100 -16.29 9.17 -7.72
C GLU A 100 -15.70 9.94 -6.52
N ILE A 101 -14.49 9.54 -6.14
CA ILE A 101 -13.69 10.21 -5.13
C ILE A 101 -12.48 10.87 -5.79
N CYS A 102 -12.44 12.20 -5.76
CA CYS A 102 -11.31 12.96 -6.28
C CYS A 102 -10.10 12.88 -5.34
N ALA A 103 -8.91 12.70 -5.89
CA ALA A 103 -7.68 12.66 -5.09
C ALA A 103 -7.47 13.92 -4.24
N LYS A 104 -7.85 15.09 -4.76
CA LYS A 104 -7.79 16.36 -4.00
C LYS A 104 -8.72 16.39 -2.79
N GLN A 105 -9.89 15.76 -2.86
CA GLN A 105 -10.79 15.64 -1.72
C GLN A 105 -10.17 14.77 -0.62
N LEU A 106 -9.44 13.71 -0.99
CA LEU A 106 -8.71 12.88 -0.02
C LEU A 106 -7.61 13.66 0.68
N VAL A 107 -6.84 14.46 -0.06
CA VAL A 107 -5.79 15.33 0.51
C VAL A 107 -6.40 16.39 1.44
N ASP A 108 -7.47 17.05 1.03
CA ASP A 108 -8.17 18.05 1.85
C ASP A 108 -8.68 17.46 3.18
N MET A 109 -9.11 16.20 3.17
CA MET A 109 -9.48 15.49 4.39
C MET A 109 -8.31 15.12 5.30
N GLY A 110 -7.08 15.14 4.82
CA GLY A 110 -5.89 14.71 5.56
C GLY A 110 -5.43 13.29 5.28
N VAL A 111 -5.95 12.64 4.25
CA VAL A 111 -5.44 11.36 3.76
C VAL A 111 -4.08 11.57 3.11
N THR A 112 -3.11 10.70 3.41
CA THR A 112 -1.72 10.83 2.95
C THR A 112 -1.33 9.80 1.90
N TRP A 113 -2.02 8.66 1.86
CA TRP A 113 -1.76 7.55 0.97
C TRP A 113 -3.00 7.10 0.20
N VAL A 114 -2.78 6.42 -0.92
CA VAL A 114 -3.85 5.71 -1.64
C VAL A 114 -3.31 4.41 -2.25
N VAL A 115 -4.12 3.35 -2.20
CA VAL A 115 -3.88 2.08 -2.89
C VAL A 115 -4.47 2.19 -4.30
N ILE A 116 -3.66 1.96 -5.33
CA ILE A 116 -4.09 2.03 -6.73
C ILE A 116 -3.70 0.74 -7.46
N GLY A 117 -4.60 0.24 -8.29
CA GLY A 117 -4.36 -0.92 -9.14
C GLY A 117 -4.39 -2.26 -8.40
N HIS A 118 -5.02 -2.33 -7.24
CA HIS A 118 -5.20 -3.60 -6.53
C HIS A 118 -5.83 -4.66 -7.45
N SER A 119 -5.41 -5.91 -7.33
CA SER A 119 -5.86 -7.02 -8.19
C SER A 119 -7.37 -7.15 -8.29
N GLU A 120 -8.09 -6.96 -7.18
CA GLU A 120 -9.56 -6.97 -7.16
C GLU A 120 -10.17 -5.92 -8.10
N ARG A 121 -9.56 -4.73 -8.18
CA ARG A 121 -10.02 -3.67 -9.08
C ARG A 121 -9.66 -3.95 -10.54
N ARG A 122 -8.51 -4.55 -10.78
CA ARG A 122 -8.11 -5.00 -12.13
C ARG A 122 -9.05 -6.08 -12.66
N GLU A 123 -9.58 -6.95 -11.79
CA GLU A 123 -10.59 -7.96 -12.15
C GLU A 123 -12.01 -7.38 -12.27
N GLY A 124 -12.34 -6.31 -11.55
CA GLY A 124 -13.55 -5.51 -11.73
C GLY A 124 -14.80 -6.00 -11.02
N PHE A 125 -14.75 -6.96 -10.10
CA PHE A 125 -15.91 -7.42 -9.31
C PHE A 125 -17.11 -7.88 -10.17
N GLY A 126 -16.87 -8.53 -11.32
CA GLY A 126 -17.91 -8.91 -12.27
C GLY A 126 -18.33 -7.78 -13.23
N MET A 127 -17.69 -6.63 -13.18
CA MET A 127 -17.81 -5.51 -14.12
C MET A 127 -16.52 -5.36 -14.93
N ALA A 128 -16.43 -4.33 -15.77
CA ALA A 128 -15.19 -4.02 -16.46
C ALA A 128 -14.08 -3.71 -15.43
N GLY A 129 -12.97 -4.45 -15.52
CA GLY A 129 -11.78 -4.22 -14.69
C GLY A 129 -10.96 -3.02 -15.13
N GLU A 130 -10.00 -2.64 -14.31
CA GLU A 130 -9.07 -1.55 -14.58
C GLU A 130 -7.86 -2.10 -15.36
N ASP A 131 -7.62 -1.58 -16.56
CA ASP A 131 -6.43 -1.88 -17.35
C ASP A 131 -5.19 -1.09 -16.85
N ASN A 132 -4.03 -1.38 -17.42
CA ASN A 132 -2.78 -0.76 -17.02
C ASN A 132 -2.77 0.76 -17.25
N ASP A 133 -3.37 1.24 -18.33
CA ASP A 133 -3.40 2.66 -18.66
C ASP A 133 -4.30 3.44 -17.70
N LEU A 134 -5.46 2.89 -17.35
CA LEU A 134 -6.36 3.46 -16.36
C LEU A 134 -5.70 3.52 -14.98
N VAL A 135 -5.05 2.42 -14.56
CA VAL A 135 -4.34 2.34 -13.28
C VAL A 135 -3.26 3.41 -13.20
N VAL A 136 -2.41 3.53 -14.22
CA VAL A 136 -1.31 4.52 -14.22
C VAL A 136 -1.82 5.96 -14.28
N LYS A 137 -2.91 6.21 -14.99
CA LYS A 137 -3.63 7.50 -14.93
C LYS A 137 -4.02 7.86 -13.50
N LYS A 138 -4.59 6.92 -12.76
CA LYS A 138 -4.94 7.11 -11.33
C LYS A 138 -3.71 7.37 -10.48
N VAL A 139 -2.61 6.64 -10.70
CA VAL A 139 -1.33 6.89 -10.01
C VAL A 139 -0.88 8.33 -10.23
N LYS A 140 -0.87 8.81 -11.48
CA LYS A 140 -0.44 10.17 -11.81
C LYS A 140 -1.33 11.23 -11.16
N VAL A 141 -2.64 11.07 -11.25
CA VAL A 141 -3.62 11.99 -10.63
C VAL A 141 -3.44 12.05 -9.12
N ALA A 142 -3.20 10.91 -8.47
CA ALA A 142 -2.97 10.84 -7.03
C ALA A 142 -1.66 11.55 -6.61
N VAL A 143 -0.57 11.29 -7.33
CA VAL A 143 0.74 11.91 -7.08
C VAL A 143 0.67 13.42 -7.29
N ASP A 144 0.04 13.88 -8.38
CA ASP A 144 -0.13 15.31 -8.67
C ASP A 144 -0.99 16.02 -7.63
N ALA A 145 -1.93 15.34 -7.01
CA ALA A 145 -2.72 15.86 -5.91
C ALA A 145 -1.94 15.94 -4.58
N GLY A 146 -0.79 15.25 -4.47
CA GLY A 146 0.05 15.23 -3.28
C GLY A 146 -0.05 13.96 -2.43
N LEU A 147 -0.79 12.93 -2.88
CA LEU A 147 -0.84 11.64 -2.23
C LEU A 147 0.42 10.82 -2.50
N LYS A 148 0.83 10.02 -1.53
CA LYS A 148 1.70 8.87 -1.75
C LYS A 148 0.86 7.68 -2.24
N VAL A 149 1.42 6.84 -3.07
CA VAL A 149 0.69 5.76 -3.74
C VAL A 149 1.32 4.40 -3.45
N MET A 150 0.51 3.43 -3.03
CA MET A 150 0.83 2.01 -3.08
C MET A 150 0.32 1.48 -4.42
N PHE A 151 1.22 1.37 -5.38
CA PHE A 151 0.93 0.92 -6.74
C PHE A 151 1.01 -0.60 -6.80
N CYS A 152 -0.13 -1.26 -6.99
CA CYS A 152 -0.24 -2.71 -6.98
C CYS A 152 -0.01 -3.30 -8.38
N ILE A 153 0.87 -4.29 -8.43
CA ILE A 153 1.18 -5.10 -9.61
C ILE A 153 1.26 -6.57 -9.21
N GLY A 154 1.17 -7.46 -10.15
CA GLY A 154 1.35 -8.90 -9.90
C GLY A 154 0.65 -9.76 -10.94
N GLU A 155 1.11 -11.00 -11.02
CA GLU A 155 0.67 -12.01 -11.98
C GLU A 155 -0.44 -12.90 -11.42
N LYS A 156 -1.25 -13.41 -12.31
CA LYS A 156 -2.22 -14.49 -12.06
C LYS A 156 -1.53 -15.85 -12.02
N LYS A 157 -2.26 -16.86 -11.54
CA LYS A 157 -1.75 -18.22 -11.40
C LYS A 157 -1.25 -18.79 -12.74
N GLU A 158 -2.05 -18.65 -13.79
CA GLU A 158 -1.73 -19.15 -15.13
C GLU A 158 -0.46 -18.49 -15.68
N GLU A 159 -0.27 -17.20 -15.41
CA GLU A 159 0.92 -16.45 -15.80
C GLU A 159 2.17 -16.90 -15.03
N ARG A 160 2.01 -17.22 -13.75
CA ARG A 160 3.09 -17.80 -12.93
C ARG A 160 3.49 -19.17 -13.42
N GLU A 161 2.51 -20.04 -13.69
CA GLU A 161 2.74 -21.39 -14.21
C GLU A 161 3.38 -21.37 -15.61
N ALA A 162 3.04 -20.37 -16.43
CA ALA A 162 3.66 -20.14 -17.73
C ALA A 162 5.07 -19.51 -17.67
N GLY A 163 5.55 -19.14 -16.47
CA GLY A 163 6.87 -18.51 -16.31
C GLY A 163 6.94 -17.05 -16.77
N THR A 164 5.79 -16.37 -16.92
CA THR A 164 5.70 -14.99 -17.45
C THR A 164 5.54 -13.92 -16.38
N THR A 165 5.81 -14.22 -15.10
CA THR A 165 5.67 -13.29 -13.97
C THR A 165 6.31 -11.93 -14.26
N MET A 166 7.57 -11.90 -14.68
CA MET A 166 8.26 -10.64 -14.93
C MET A 166 7.77 -9.90 -16.17
N ASP A 167 7.30 -10.61 -17.19
CA ASP A 167 6.67 -9.97 -18.37
C ASP A 167 5.39 -9.24 -17.98
N VAL A 168 4.58 -9.86 -17.12
CA VAL A 168 3.35 -9.25 -16.58
C VAL A 168 3.68 -8.02 -15.73
N CYS A 169 4.60 -8.14 -14.77
CA CYS A 169 5.01 -7.01 -13.94
C CYS A 169 5.60 -5.87 -14.79
N ALA A 170 6.40 -6.18 -15.78
CA ALA A 170 6.96 -5.20 -16.72
C ALA A 170 5.86 -4.48 -17.51
N ALA A 171 4.88 -5.22 -18.03
CA ALA A 171 3.75 -4.62 -18.75
C ALA A 171 2.90 -3.70 -17.87
N GLN A 172 2.75 -4.02 -16.57
CA GLN A 172 2.05 -3.19 -15.60
C GLN A 172 2.83 -1.93 -15.21
N LEU A 173 4.17 -2.01 -15.15
CA LEU A 173 5.06 -0.90 -14.80
C LEU A 173 5.38 0.02 -15.99
N ALA A 174 5.40 -0.49 -17.21
CA ALA A 174 5.85 0.25 -18.38
C ALA A 174 5.12 1.58 -18.64
N PRO A 175 3.78 1.67 -18.51
CA PRO A 175 3.10 2.96 -18.62
C PRO A 175 3.53 3.98 -17.54
N ALA A 176 3.79 3.51 -16.32
CA ALA A 176 4.26 4.36 -15.22
C ALA A 176 5.69 4.87 -15.49
N ALA A 177 6.58 4.01 -16.00
CA ALA A 177 7.94 4.41 -16.38
C ALA A 177 7.98 5.50 -17.46
N LYS A 178 6.96 5.54 -18.32
CA LYS A 178 6.83 6.58 -19.37
C LYS A 178 6.21 7.87 -18.86
N LEU A 179 5.31 7.79 -17.88
CA LEU A 179 4.48 8.92 -17.45
C LEU A 179 5.04 9.65 -16.22
N LEU A 180 5.64 8.90 -15.28
CA LEU A 180 6.09 9.45 -14.01
C LEU A 180 7.52 10.00 -14.10
N THR A 181 7.74 11.17 -13.52
CA THR A 181 9.08 11.72 -13.31
C THR A 181 9.78 11.03 -12.13
N ASN A 182 11.10 11.24 -11.98
CA ASN A 182 11.82 10.74 -10.80
C ASN A 182 11.26 11.33 -9.49
N GLU A 183 10.78 12.57 -9.52
CA GLU A 183 10.12 13.20 -8.37
C GLU A 183 8.79 12.51 -8.06
N ASP A 184 7.99 12.18 -9.07
CA ASP A 184 6.75 11.41 -8.87
C ASP A 184 7.04 10.05 -8.22
N TRP A 185 8.08 9.36 -8.66
CA TRP A 185 8.50 8.06 -8.10
C TRP A 185 8.87 8.15 -6.62
N SER A 186 9.29 9.30 -6.12
CA SER A 186 9.56 9.49 -4.68
C SER A 186 8.30 9.33 -3.81
N LYS A 187 7.12 9.47 -4.41
CA LYS A 187 5.81 9.31 -3.76
C LYS A 187 5.16 7.95 -4.03
N VAL A 188 5.82 7.07 -4.77
CA VAL A 188 5.28 5.76 -5.16
C VAL A 188 6.03 4.64 -4.44
N SER A 189 5.31 3.74 -3.82
CA SER A 189 5.77 2.40 -3.46
C SER A 189 5.10 1.38 -4.37
N ILE A 190 5.74 0.25 -4.58
CA ILE A 190 5.17 -0.87 -5.33
C ILE A 190 4.69 -1.92 -4.36
N ALA A 191 3.48 -2.43 -4.55
CA ALA A 191 2.98 -3.59 -3.85
C ALA A 191 2.91 -4.76 -4.84
N TYR A 192 3.80 -5.73 -4.70
CA TYR A 192 3.79 -6.93 -5.51
C TYR A 192 2.79 -7.93 -4.94
N GLU A 193 1.74 -8.18 -5.69
CA GLU A 193 0.68 -9.14 -5.36
C GLU A 193 0.83 -10.40 -6.22
N PRO A 194 1.37 -11.52 -5.68
CA PRO A 194 1.16 -12.82 -6.33
C PRO A 194 -0.32 -13.17 -6.19
N VAL A 195 -1.15 -12.85 -7.20
CA VAL A 195 -2.62 -12.93 -7.11
C VAL A 195 -3.10 -14.34 -6.76
N TRP A 196 -2.37 -15.36 -7.21
CA TRP A 196 -2.61 -16.77 -6.87
C TRP A 196 -2.40 -17.10 -5.38
N ALA A 197 -1.70 -16.24 -4.63
CA ALA A 197 -1.44 -16.42 -3.19
C ALA A 197 -2.33 -15.51 -2.32
N ILE A 198 -3.27 -14.76 -2.89
CA ILE A 198 -4.16 -13.87 -2.16
C ILE A 198 -5.43 -14.62 -1.78
N GLY A 199 -5.67 -14.80 -0.47
CA GLY A 199 -6.92 -15.39 0.04
C GLY A 199 -7.11 -16.89 -0.28
N THR A 200 -6.10 -17.55 -0.87
CA THR A 200 -6.18 -18.97 -1.26
C THR A 200 -5.60 -19.93 -0.22
N GLY A 201 -4.92 -19.41 0.81
CA GLY A 201 -4.12 -20.20 1.73
C GLY A 201 -2.77 -20.66 1.16
N LEU A 202 -2.52 -20.45 -0.12
CA LEU A 202 -1.20 -20.64 -0.72
C LEU A 202 -0.33 -19.44 -0.38
N THR A 203 0.92 -19.67 -0.05
CA THR A 203 1.91 -18.62 0.23
C THR A 203 3.10 -18.78 -0.70
N ALA A 204 3.60 -17.69 -1.24
CA ALA A 204 4.93 -17.70 -1.85
C ALA A 204 5.95 -17.92 -0.72
N THR A 205 6.99 -18.71 -0.99
CA THR A 205 8.10 -18.79 -0.04
C THR A 205 8.83 -17.43 0.01
N PRO A 206 9.54 -17.10 1.09
CA PRO A 206 10.33 -15.86 1.15
C PRO A 206 11.30 -15.74 -0.04
N GLU A 207 11.90 -16.84 -0.48
CA GLU A 207 12.83 -16.89 -1.61
C GLU A 207 12.12 -16.58 -2.94
N MET A 208 10.94 -17.15 -3.16
CA MET A 208 10.14 -16.87 -4.37
C MET A 208 9.71 -15.41 -4.41
N ALA A 209 9.29 -14.86 -3.28
CA ALA A 209 8.94 -13.45 -3.17
C ALA A 209 10.16 -12.56 -3.41
N GLN A 210 11.29 -12.88 -2.80
CA GLN A 210 12.54 -12.16 -2.97
C GLN A 210 13.01 -12.14 -4.44
N GLU A 211 12.96 -13.26 -5.13
CA GLU A 211 13.32 -13.35 -6.54
C GLU A 211 12.52 -12.37 -7.40
N THR A 212 11.22 -12.34 -7.21
CA THR A 212 10.35 -11.42 -7.96
C THR A 212 10.58 -9.96 -7.57
N HIS A 213 10.74 -9.66 -6.28
CA HIS A 213 11.06 -8.30 -5.80
C HIS A 213 12.39 -7.80 -6.38
N ALA A 214 13.42 -8.62 -6.38
CA ALA A 214 14.71 -8.30 -7.01
C ALA A 214 14.57 -8.04 -8.52
N GLY A 215 13.79 -8.88 -9.21
CA GLY A 215 13.48 -8.70 -10.64
C GLY A 215 12.75 -7.39 -10.93
N ILE A 216 11.76 -7.02 -10.12
CA ILE A 216 11.05 -5.73 -10.22
C ILE A 216 12.02 -4.56 -10.02
N ARG A 217 12.87 -4.62 -8.99
CA ARG A 217 13.88 -3.57 -8.72
C ARG A 217 14.88 -3.44 -9.86
N GLN A 218 15.36 -4.54 -10.40
CA GLN A 218 16.25 -4.54 -11.56
C GLN A 218 15.58 -3.96 -12.81
N TRP A 219 14.30 -4.28 -13.03
CA TRP A 219 13.54 -3.71 -14.14
C TRP A 219 13.43 -2.18 -14.01
N ILE A 220 13.18 -1.66 -12.80
CA ILE A 220 13.11 -0.22 -12.50
C ILE A 220 14.48 0.44 -12.75
N ALA A 221 15.57 -0.20 -12.32
CA ALA A 221 16.92 0.31 -12.57
C ALA A 221 17.19 0.51 -14.07
N THR A 222 16.76 -0.45 -14.88
CA THR A 222 16.97 -0.45 -16.33
C THR A 222 16.03 0.51 -17.08
N ASN A 223 14.75 0.62 -16.66
CA ASN A 223 13.71 1.29 -17.43
C ASN A 223 13.28 2.65 -16.86
N VAL A 224 13.67 2.96 -15.64
CA VAL A 224 13.42 4.25 -14.99
C VAL A 224 14.74 4.93 -14.63
N SER A 225 15.36 4.54 -13.53
CA SER A 225 16.69 4.97 -13.13
C SER A 225 17.23 4.14 -11.96
N GLU A 226 18.55 4.10 -11.83
CA GLU A 226 19.24 3.47 -10.69
C GLU A 226 18.85 4.12 -9.35
N ASP A 227 18.69 5.45 -9.31
CA ASP A 227 18.35 6.17 -8.09
C ASP A 227 16.92 5.83 -7.62
N VAL A 228 15.97 5.75 -8.55
CA VAL A 228 14.62 5.29 -8.24
C VAL A 228 14.65 3.84 -7.75
N ALA A 229 15.37 2.95 -8.41
CA ALA A 229 15.47 1.55 -8.02
C ALA A 229 16.04 1.37 -6.60
N LYS A 230 17.02 2.18 -6.22
CA LYS A 230 17.60 2.16 -4.86
C LYS A 230 16.63 2.64 -3.79
N SER A 231 15.80 3.62 -4.10
CA SER A 231 14.95 4.30 -3.12
C SER A 231 13.51 3.77 -3.05
N VAL A 232 12.96 3.24 -4.16
CA VAL A 232 11.59 2.75 -4.20
C VAL A 232 11.39 1.57 -3.26
N ARG A 233 10.33 1.64 -2.45
CA ARG A 233 9.94 0.55 -1.56
C ARG A 233 9.06 -0.44 -2.31
N ILE A 234 9.35 -1.72 -2.15
CA ILE A 234 8.58 -2.81 -2.76
C ILE A 234 8.01 -3.66 -1.63
N GLN A 235 6.68 -3.58 -1.45
CA GLN A 235 5.93 -4.32 -0.46
C GLN A 235 5.53 -5.70 -0.99
N TYR A 236 5.56 -6.71 -0.15
CA TYR A 236 4.94 -7.99 -0.46
C TYR A 236 3.43 -7.93 -0.20
N GLY A 237 2.63 -8.14 -1.23
CA GLY A 237 1.17 -8.07 -1.19
C GLY A 237 0.46 -9.42 -1.21
N GLY A 238 1.19 -10.51 -1.05
CA GLY A 238 0.61 -11.83 -0.82
C GLY A 238 0.22 -12.04 0.65
N SER A 239 -0.03 -13.27 1.05
CA SER A 239 -0.44 -13.59 2.42
C SER A 239 0.70 -13.34 3.41
N MET A 240 0.65 -12.20 4.09
CA MET A 240 1.53 -11.85 5.21
C MET A 240 0.71 -11.80 6.50
N LYS A 241 1.25 -12.39 7.57
CA LYS A 241 0.69 -12.43 8.91
C LYS A 241 1.83 -12.49 9.94
N GLY A 242 1.53 -12.33 11.22
CA GLY A 242 2.56 -12.31 12.27
C GLY A 242 3.51 -13.51 12.25
N SER A 243 3.01 -14.70 11.87
CA SER A 243 3.82 -15.93 11.86
C SER A 243 4.86 -16.01 10.72
N ASN A 244 4.71 -15.26 9.62
CA ASN A 244 5.64 -15.28 8.48
C ASN A 244 6.26 -13.90 8.16
N ALA A 245 5.80 -12.84 8.80
CA ALA A 245 6.24 -11.49 8.51
C ALA A 245 7.76 -11.32 8.68
N LYS A 246 8.34 -11.88 9.74
CA LYS A 246 9.76 -11.77 10.02
C LYS A 246 10.63 -12.33 8.89
N GLU A 247 10.32 -13.53 8.43
CA GLU A 247 11.11 -14.20 7.35
C GLU A 247 11.01 -13.44 6.02
N LEU A 248 9.81 -12.92 5.70
CA LEU A 248 9.61 -12.09 4.52
C LEU A 248 10.36 -10.76 4.62
N LEU A 249 10.25 -10.06 5.75
CA LEU A 249 10.87 -8.75 5.95
C LEU A 249 12.39 -8.80 6.11
N GLN A 250 12.98 -9.97 6.33
CA GLN A 250 14.43 -10.16 6.32
C GLN A 250 15.03 -10.26 4.90
N GLN A 251 14.20 -10.40 3.87
CA GLN A 251 14.66 -10.44 2.49
C GLN A 251 15.14 -9.07 2.03
N PRO A 252 16.25 -8.98 1.27
CA PRO A 252 16.90 -7.70 0.95
C PRO A 252 16.07 -6.76 0.08
N ASP A 253 15.12 -7.27 -0.71
CA ASP A 253 14.29 -6.47 -1.60
C ASP A 253 12.82 -6.41 -1.19
N ILE A 254 12.46 -6.95 -0.03
CA ILE A 254 11.13 -6.85 0.54
C ILE A 254 11.12 -5.72 1.58
N ASP A 255 10.56 -4.58 1.21
CA ASP A 255 10.60 -3.34 2.01
C ASP A 255 9.31 -3.13 2.80
N GLY A 256 8.56 -4.18 3.07
CA GLY A 256 7.31 -4.12 3.82
C GLY A 256 6.25 -5.08 3.31
N GLY A 257 5.02 -4.82 3.70
CA GLY A 257 3.87 -5.61 3.27
C GLY A 257 2.64 -4.77 3.02
N LEU A 258 1.81 -5.20 2.08
CA LEU A 258 0.42 -4.76 1.96
C LEU A 258 -0.47 -5.91 2.41
N ILE A 259 -0.95 -5.82 3.65
CA ILE A 259 -1.52 -6.92 4.43
C ILE A 259 -3.04 -6.86 4.36
N GLY A 260 -3.68 -7.95 3.95
CA GLY A 260 -5.13 -8.08 3.90
C GLY A 260 -5.72 -8.57 5.22
N GLY A 261 -6.09 -9.85 5.31
CA GLY A 261 -6.83 -10.42 6.43
C GLY A 261 -6.23 -10.15 7.81
N ALA A 262 -4.91 -10.28 7.96
CA ALA A 262 -4.24 -9.99 9.24
C ALA A 262 -4.34 -8.52 9.66
N SER A 263 -4.60 -7.59 8.74
CA SER A 263 -4.79 -6.16 9.06
C SER A 263 -6.12 -5.87 9.77
N LEU A 264 -7.05 -6.82 9.77
CA LEU A 264 -8.35 -6.71 10.44
C LEU A 264 -8.32 -7.22 11.90
N THR A 265 -7.17 -7.56 12.41
CA THR A 265 -6.97 -8.08 13.77
C THR A 265 -5.73 -7.49 14.42
N GLY A 266 -5.50 -7.81 15.70
CA GLY A 266 -4.26 -7.47 16.40
C GLY A 266 -3.00 -8.10 15.80
N ASP A 267 -3.13 -9.07 14.90
CA ASP A 267 -1.99 -9.67 14.20
C ASP A 267 -1.23 -8.67 13.31
N PHE A 268 -1.88 -7.60 12.90
CA PHE A 268 -1.23 -6.48 12.22
C PHE A 268 -0.15 -5.81 13.07
N VAL A 269 -0.38 -5.73 14.39
CA VAL A 269 0.63 -5.26 15.36
C VAL A 269 1.82 -6.20 15.39
N THR A 270 1.59 -7.50 15.37
CA THR A 270 2.65 -8.51 15.30
C THR A 270 3.50 -8.33 14.02
N CYS A 271 2.86 -8.00 12.90
CA CYS A 271 3.57 -7.76 11.64
C CYS A 271 4.54 -6.56 11.76
N TRP A 272 4.12 -5.41 12.27
CA TRP A 272 5.06 -4.29 12.38
C TRP A 272 6.13 -4.49 13.45
N ASN A 273 5.85 -5.27 14.49
CA ASN A 273 6.83 -5.63 15.51
C ASN A 273 7.85 -6.68 15.04
N SER A 274 7.64 -7.29 13.87
CA SER A 274 8.59 -8.23 13.28
C SER A 274 9.83 -7.54 12.68
N ILE A 275 9.81 -6.22 12.60
CA ILE A 275 10.92 -5.39 12.12
C ILE A 275 11.91 -5.22 13.27
N SER A 276 13.10 -5.74 13.10
CA SER A 276 14.19 -5.71 14.09
C SER A 276 15.30 -4.73 13.69
#